data_d9406492b89c3eb8f140005916f7ceaa
#
_entry.id   d9406492b89c3eb8f140005916f7ceaa
#
_cell.length_a   1.000
_cell.length_b   1.000
_cell.length_c   1.000
_cell.angle_alpha   90.00
_cell.angle_beta   90.00
_cell.angle_gamma   90.00
#
_symmetry.space_group_name_H-M   'P 1'
#
loop_
_entity.id
_entity.type
_entity.pdbx_description
1 polymer ?
#
loop_
_entity_poly.entity_id
_entity_poly.type
_entity_poly.pdbx_seq_one_letter_code
_entity_poly.pdbx_strand_id
1 'polypeptide(L)'
;MATRIRTWLASTPTGRVVDLCAGYGLLAQVLLLLDADVRSTALAVDIRLPKNHVLVHDAVIATFPNLAGRVTFQRARLEDVALGVGDVVVSAHACGALSDAVLSRAAAVGARVALLPCCHLTRWRPDLVDRADPAARIDEERAMWLVERGYEVIVDTIPANVSAKNRLLLGRPRAATPQPA
;
A
#
# COMPACT_ATOMS: atom_id res chain seq x y z
N MET A 1 -2.88 -10.58 4.09
CA MET A 1 -2.29 -9.30 3.63
C MET A 1 -2.01 -8.36 4.79
N ALA A 2 -3.00 -7.79 5.44
CA ALA A 2 -2.80 -6.77 6.48
C ALA A 2 -1.83 -7.19 7.60
N THR A 3 -1.94 -8.40 8.15
CA THR A 3 -1.00 -8.92 9.15
C THR A 3 0.45 -8.92 8.66
N ARG A 4 0.70 -9.35 7.40
CA ARG A 4 2.05 -9.32 6.81
C ARG A 4 2.59 -7.90 6.66
N ILE A 5 1.73 -6.97 6.22
CA ILE A 5 2.08 -5.55 6.15
C ILE A 5 2.47 -5.05 7.55
N ARG A 6 1.64 -5.32 8.57
CA ARG A 6 1.93 -4.89 9.95
C ARG A 6 3.24 -5.47 10.47
N THR A 7 3.46 -6.76 10.33
CA THR A 7 4.69 -7.41 10.78
C THR A 7 5.93 -6.81 10.12
N TRP A 8 5.88 -6.57 8.80
CA TRP A 8 7.00 -5.99 8.07
C TRP A 8 7.23 -4.52 8.40
N LEU A 9 6.16 -3.75 8.54
CA LEU A 9 6.24 -2.31 8.76
C LEU A 9 6.32 -1.92 10.26
N ALA A 10 6.11 -2.86 11.19
CA ALA A 10 5.95 -2.60 12.62
C ALA A 10 7.23 -2.20 13.37
N SER A 11 8.39 -2.18 12.73
CA SER A 11 9.67 -1.87 13.39
C SER A 11 9.85 -0.39 13.75
N THR A 12 8.86 0.45 13.57
CA THR A 12 8.89 1.88 13.93
C THR A 12 7.48 2.36 14.29
N PRO A 13 7.33 3.34 15.21
CA PRO A 13 6.05 3.96 15.49
C PRO A 13 5.41 4.36 14.16
N THR A 14 4.23 3.84 13.89
CA THR A 14 3.54 4.16 12.65
C THR A 14 2.99 5.56 12.75
N GLY A 15 3.30 6.36 11.76
CA GLY A 15 2.57 7.56 11.47
C GLY A 15 1.17 7.23 10.93
N ARG A 16 0.73 7.98 9.98
CA ARG A 16 -0.54 7.77 9.30
C ARG A 16 -0.44 6.66 8.26
N VAL A 17 -1.44 5.78 8.22
CA VAL A 17 -1.67 4.89 7.08
C VAL A 17 -2.35 5.67 5.96
N VAL A 18 -1.83 5.63 4.73
CA VAL A 18 -2.46 6.26 3.56
C VAL A 18 -2.78 5.17 2.54
N ASP A 19 -4.06 4.84 2.42
CA ASP A 19 -4.57 3.84 1.48
C ASP A 19 -4.95 4.53 0.17
N LEU A 20 -4.13 4.35 -0.85
CA LEU A 20 -4.34 4.95 -2.17
C LEU A 20 -5.10 3.97 -3.08
N CYS A 21 -6.10 4.46 -3.80
CA CYS A 21 -7.08 3.67 -4.54
C CYS A 21 -7.89 2.78 -3.58
N ALA A 22 -8.32 3.36 -2.45
CA ALA A 22 -8.82 2.66 -1.27
C ALA A 22 -10.21 2.02 -1.44
N GLY A 23 -11.01 2.46 -2.42
CA GLY A 23 -12.39 2.03 -2.56
C GLY A 23 -13.18 2.27 -1.26
N TYR A 24 -13.55 1.20 -0.57
CA TYR A 24 -14.25 1.28 0.74
C TYR A 24 -13.33 1.58 1.93
N GLY A 25 -12.02 1.70 1.75
CA GLY A 25 -11.06 1.95 2.81
C GLY A 25 -10.91 0.79 3.81
N LEU A 26 -11.29 -0.43 3.43
CA LEU A 26 -11.23 -1.59 4.33
C LEU A 26 -9.80 -1.97 4.70
N LEU A 27 -8.85 -1.83 3.77
CA LEU A 27 -7.44 -2.13 4.08
C LEU A 27 -6.91 -1.18 5.16
N ALA A 28 -7.20 0.12 5.05
CA ALA A 28 -6.84 1.12 6.04
C ALA A 28 -7.43 0.79 7.42
N GLN A 29 -8.74 0.45 7.46
CA GLN A 29 -9.44 0.10 8.70
C GLN A 29 -8.86 -1.16 9.36
N VAL A 30 -8.60 -2.21 8.58
CA VAL A 30 -8.00 -3.47 9.11
C VAL A 30 -6.59 -3.23 9.62
N LEU A 31 -5.79 -2.38 8.96
CA LEU A 31 -4.45 -2.05 9.44
C LEU A 31 -4.48 -1.32 10.78
N LEU A 32 -5.43 -0.42 11.00
CA LEU A 32 -5.62 0.24 12.30
C LEU A 32 -6.12 -0.72 13.38
N LEU A 33 -6.95 -1.71 13.04
CA LEU A 33 -7.39 -2.75 13.99
C LEU A 33 -6.23 -3.63 14.46
N LEU A 34 -5.26 -3.87 13.59
CA LEU A 34 -4.06 -4.63 13.90
C LEU A 34 -2.97 -3.77 14.58
N ASP A 35 -3.17 -2.46 14.68
CA ASP A 35 -2.23 -1.55 15.32
C ASP A 35 -2.50 -1.44 16.82
N ALA A 36 -1.49 -1.75 17.63
CA ALA A 36 -1.60 -1.57 19.08
C ALA A 36 -1.60 -0.09 19.50
N ASP A 37 -1.07 0.83 18.66
CA ASP A 37 -1.10 2.27 18.95
C ASP A 37 -2.46 2.86 18.56
N VAL A 38 -3.26 3.15 19.57
CA VAL A 38 -4.58 3.77 19.38
C VAL A 38 -4.54 5.20 18.82
N ARG A 39 -3.36 5.83 18.78
CA ARG A 39 -3.17 7.17 18.19
C ARG A 39 -2.95 7.14 16.69
N SER A 40 -2.64 5.98 16.13
CA SER A 40 -2.49 5.81 14.67
C SER A 40 -3.78 6.17 13.95
N THR A 41 -3.66 6.85 12.83
CA THR A 41 -4.78 7.28 11.98
C THR A 41 -4.63 6.72 10.57
N ALA A 42 -5.70 6.76 9.80
CA ALA A 42 -5.67 6.39 8.40
C ALA A 42 -6.40 7.40 7.51
N LEU A 43 -5.88 7.57 6.31
CA LEU A 43 -6.49 8.32 5.23
C LEU A 43 -6.76 7.37 4.07
N ALA A 44 -8.04 7.12 3.77
CA ALA A 44 -8.49 6.34 2.63
C ALA A 44 -8.79 7.28 1.46
N VAL A 45 -8.04 7.14 0.36
CA VAL A 45 -8.12 8.04 -0.80
C VAL A 45 -8.57 7.26 -2.02
N ASP A 46 -9.59 7.78 -2.69
CA ASP A 46 -9.98 7.29 -4.01
C ASP A 46 -10.53 8.43 -4.86
N ILE A 47 -10.35 8.35 -6.17
CA ILE A 47 -10.94 9.31 -7.11
C ILE A 47 -12.48 9.18 -7.15
N ARG A 48 -12.99 7.99 -6.83
CA ARG A 48 -14.41 7.66 -6.76
C ARG A 48 -14.69 6.85 -5.50
N LEU A 49 -14.96 7.51 -4.40
CA LEU A 49 -15.46 6.82 -3.22
C LEU A 49 -16.80 6.13 -3.55
N PRO A 50 -16.97 4.84 -3.23
CA PRO A 50 -18.24 4.15 -3.42
C PRO A 50 -19.38 4.87 -2.70
N LYS A 51 -20.59 4.92 -3.31
CA LYS A 51 -21.73 5.69 -2.76
C LYS A 51 -22.09 5.31 -1.33
N ASN A 52 -21.89 4.05 -0.96
CA ASN A 52 -22.20 3.51 0.37
C ASN A 52 -20.96 3.32 1.25
N HIS A 53 -19.82 4.00 0.95
CA HIS A 53 -18.59 3.87 1.76
C HIS A 53 -18.82 4.28 3.22
N VAL A 54 -19.65 5.29 3.47
CA VAL A 54 -20.01 5.74 4.83
C VAL A 54 -20.76 4.63 5.57
N LEU A 55 -21.74 3.99 4.94
CA LEU A 55 -22.51 2.90 5.57
C LEU A 55 -21.61 1.72 5.94
N VAL A 56 -20.65 1.38 5.08
CA VAL A 56 -19.66 0.32 5.36
C VAL A 56 -18.77 0.73 6.52
N HIS A 57 -18.31 1.97 6.56
CA HIS A 57 -17.50 2.51 7.64
C HIS A 57 -18.25 2.51 8.98
N ASP A 58 -19.51 2.97 8.99
CA ASP A 58 -20.35 3.00 10.19
C ASP A 58 -20.59 1.58 10.75
N ALA A 59 -20.81 0.60 9.86
CA ALA A 59 -20.93 -0.81 10.26
C ALA A 59 -19.62 -1.35 10.89
N VAL A 60 -18.47 -0.95 10.36
CA VAL A 60 -17.16 -1.30 10.95
C VAL A 60 -16.99 -0.64 12.32
N ILE A 61 -17.33 0.64 12.47
CA ILE A 61 -17.25 1.35 13.77
C ILE A 61 -18.22 0.76 14.78
N ALA A 62 -19.45 0.39 14.37
CA ALA A 62 -20.40 -0.28 15.24
C ALA A 62 -19.85 -1.59 15.84
N THR A 63 -19.03 -2.31 15.07
CA THR A 63 -18.38 -3.55 15.50
C THR A 63 -17.07 -3.28 16.27
N PHE A 64 -16.32 -2.25 15.85
CA PHE A 64 -15.02 -1.87 16.40
C PHE A 64 -14.97 -0.38 16.78
N PRO A 65 -15.57 0.00 17.93
CA PRO A 65 -15.71 1.42 18.32
C PRO A 65 -14.38 2.16 18.49
N ASN A 66 -13.29 1.44 18.72
CA ASN A 66 -11.95 2.02 18.85
C ASN A 66 -11.41 2.63 17.54
N LEU A 67 -12.10 2.44 16.41
CA LEU A 67 -11.77 3.10 15.13
C LEU A 67 -12.45 4.46 14.95
N ALA A 68 -13.39 4.82 15.81
CA ALA A 68 -14.14 6.08 15.68
C ALA A 68 -13.17 7.28 15.65
N GLY A 69 -13.33 8.12 14.63
CA GLY A 69 -12.50 9.32 14.43
C GLY A 69 -11.07 9.07 13.93
N ARG A 70 -10.68 7.80 13.72
CA ARG A 70 -9.31 7.45 13.31
C ARG A 70 -9.15 7.26 11.80
N VAL A 71 -10.24 7.13 11.06
CA VAL A 71 -10.22 6.95 9.60
C VAL A 71 -10.89 8.14 8.93
N THR A 72 -10.20 8.74 7.98
CA THR A 72 -10.71 9.82 7.14
C THR A 72 -10.80 9.35 5.70
N PHE A 73 -11.86 9.73 4.99
CA PHE A 73 -12.02 9.46 3.57
C PHE A 73 -11.81 10.75 2.78
N GLN A 74 -11.02 10.66 1.73
CA GLN A 74 -10.75 11.80 0.84
C GLN A 74 -11.02 11.40 -0.61
N ARG A 75 -11.91 12.14 -1.27
CA ARG A 75 -12.06 12.03 -2.72
C ARG A 75 -10.99 12.91 -3.38
N ALA A 76 -9.95 12.28 -3.91
CA ALA A 76 -8.84 12.96 -4.58
C ALA A 76 -8.16 12.01 -5.59
N ARG A 77 -7.38 12.59 -6.49
CA ARG A 77 -6.39 11.82 -7.27
C ARG A 77 -5.23 11.49 -6.34
N LEU A 78 -4.56 10.36 -6.58
CA LEU A 78 -3.41 9.96 -5.75
C LEU A 78 -2.23 10.95 -5.86
N GLU A 79 -2.14 11.68 -6.98
CA GLU A 79 -1.12 12.70 -7.22
C GLU A 79 -1.29 13.92 -6.30
N ASP A 80 -2.52 14.23 -5.91
CA ASP A 80 -2.88 15.42 -5.13
C ASP A 80 -2.79 15.20 -3.61
N VAL A 81 -2.47 13.97 -3.18
CA VAL A 81 -2.39 13.62 -1.75
C VAL A 81 -1.05 14.07 -1.18
N ALA A 82 -1.06 14.86 -0.12
CA ALA A 82 0.15 15.17 0.63
C ALA A 82 0.63 13.94 1.41
N LEU A 83 1.82 13.47 1.11
CA LEU A 83 2.51 12.36 1.79
C LEU A 83 3.72 12.88 2.55
N GLY A 84 4.08 12.20 3.64
CA GLY A 84 5.28 12.48 4.44
C GLY A 84 6.12 11.24 4.72
N VAL A 85 7.34 11.44 5.17
CA VAL A 85 8.31 10.36 5.48
C VAL A 85 7.79 9.37 6.53
N GLY A 86 6.92 9.83 7.46
CA GLY A 86 6.30 8.99 8.49
C GLY A 86 5.11 8.16 8.02
N ASP A 87 4.58 8.42 6.82
CA ASP A 87 3.42 7.71 6.30
C ASP A 87 3.77 6.26 5.94
N VAL A 88 2.74 5.42 6.06
CA VAL A 88 2.71 4.06 5.50
C VAL A 88 1.74 4.07 4.33
N VAL A 89 2.26 4.13 3.12
CA VAL A 89 1.46 4.12 1.90
C VAL A 89 1.07 2.69 1.57
N VAL A 90 -0.22 2.42 1.45
CA VAL A 90 -0.73 1.10 1.10
C VAL A 90 -1.65 1.17 -0.10
N SER A 91 -1.73 0.10 -0.88
CA SER A 91 -2.73 -0.05 -1.92
C SER A 91 -2.95 -1.52 -2.28
N ALA A 92 -4.21 -1.92 -2.41
CA ALA A 92 -4.58 -3.27 -2.83
C ALA A 92 -5.19 -3.34 -4.24
N HIS A 93 -5.54 -2.21 -4.83
CA HIS A 93 -6.29 -2.14 -6.09
C HIS A 93 -5.78 -1.06 -7.07
N ALA A 94 -4.55 -0.59 -6.89
CA ALA A 94 -3.91 0.26 -7.87
C ALA A 94 -3.55 -0.54 -9.13
N CYS A 95 -4.44 -0.53 -10.13
CA CYS A 95 -4.29 -1.33 -11.33
C CYS A 95 -3.33 -0.69 -12.35
N GLY A 96 -2.51 -1.50 -12.98
CA GLY A 96 -1.62 -1.08 -14.07
C GLY A 96 -0.65 0.02 -13.66
N ALA A 97 -0.64 1.13 -14.37
CA ALA A 97 0.24 2.26 -14.11
C ALA A 97 -0.02 2.95 -12.75
N LEU A 98 -1.19 2.76 -12.13
CA LEU A 98 -1.44 3.28 -10.79
C LEU A 98 -0.55 2.60 -9.74
N SER A 99 -0.17 1.32 -9.95
CA SER A 99 0.83 0.67 -9.10
C SER A 99 2.15 1.42 -9.10
N ASP A 100 2.63 1.80 -10.27
CA ASP A 100 3.89 2.51 -10.45
C ASP A 100 3.81 3.93 -9.87
N ALA A 101 2.65 4.60 -10.01
CA ALA A 101 2.39 5.89 -9.40
C ALA A 101 2.39 5.83 -7.86
N VAL A 102 1.79 4.79 -7.24
CA VAL A 102 1.82 4.57 -5.78
C VAL A 102 3.26 4.42 -5.29
N LEU A 103 4.07 3.58 -5.96
CA LEU A 103 5.48 3.39 -5.61
C LEU A 103 6.28 4.68 -5.74
N SER A 104 6.10 5.40 -6.84
CA SER A 104 6.77 6.68 -7.10
C SER A 104 6.43 7.73 -6.05
N ARG A 105 5.16 7.85 -5.66
CA ARG A 105 4.71 8.79 -4.63
C ARG A 105 5.30 8.46 -3.26
N ALA A 106 5.31 7.19 -2.87
CA ALA A 106 5.93 6.75 -1.62
C ALA A 106 7.44 7.02 -1.62
N ALA A 107 8.13 6.65 -2.71
CA ALA A 107 9.57 6.82 -2.83
C ALA A 107 10.00 8.29 -2.83
N ALA A 108 9.22 9.18 -3.44
CA ALA A 108 9.52 10.61 -3.50
C ALA A 108 9.64 11.28 -2.13
N VAL A 109 8.95 10.75 -1.12
CA VAL A 109 8.98 11.28 0.25
C VAL A 109 9.68 10.35 1.24
N GLY A 110 10.23 9.23 0.78
CA GLY A 110 10.85 8.23 1.66
C GLY A 110 9.83 7.54 2.59
N ALA A 111 8.56 7.44 2.19
CA ALA A 111 7.54 6.72 2.94
C ALA A 111 7.68 5.22 2.77
N ARG A 112 7.20 4.44 3.75
CA ARG A 112 7.06 2.99 3.60
C ARG A 112 5.93 2.68 2.64
N VAL A 113 6.03 1.57 1.93
CA VAL A 113 5.01 1.18 0.97
C VAL A 113 4.67 -0.30 1.04
N ALA A 114 3.38 -0.61 0.91
CA ALA A 114 2.87 -1.97 0.74
C ALA A 114 1.86 -2.00 -0.41
N LEU A 115 2.20 -2.70 -1.48
CA LEU A 115 1.42 -2.76 -2.69
C LEU A 115 1.04 -4.21 -3.03
N LEU A 116 -0.25 -4.46 -3.26
CA LEU A 116 -0.77 -5.69 -3.87
C LEU A 116 -1.25 -5.38 -5.30
N PRO A 117 -0.41 -5.57 -6.32
CA PRO A 117 -0.78 -5.30 -7.69
C PRO A 117 -1.84 -6.33 -8.16
N CYS A 118 -2.97 -5.85 -8.66
CA CYS A 118 -4.04 -6.75 -9.12
C CYS A 118 -4.07 -6.93 -10.64
N CYS A 119 -3.65 -5.94 -11.40
CA CYS A 119 -3.68 -5.96 -12.87
C CYS A 119 -2.35 -5.46 -13.43
N HIS A 120 -1.75 -6.31 -14.25
CA HIS A 120 -0.51 -5.98 -14.96
C HIS A 120 -0.84 -5.67 -16.42
N LEU A 121 -0.30 -4.57 -16.96
CA LEU A 121 -0.52 -4.16 -18.35
C LEU A 121 0.41 -4.92 -19.29
N THR A 122 0.40 -6.25 -19.23
CA THR A 122 1.28 -7.13 -20.02
C THR A 122 1.14 -6.94 -21.53
N ARG A 123 -0.06 -6.52 -22.00
CA ARG A 123 -0.29 -6.20 -23.41
C ARG A 123 0.58 -5.06 -23.95
N TRP A 124 1.12 -4.21 -23.08
CA TRP A 124 2.02 -3.11 -23.43
C TRP A 124 3.50 -3.46 -23.26
N ARG A 125 3.79 -4.73 -22.98
CA ARG A 125 5.12 -5.26 -22.72
C ARG A 125 5.43 -6.40 -23.70
N PRO A 126 5.65 -6.09 -25.01
CA PRO A 126 5.96 -7.10 -26.02
C PRO A 126 7.24 -7.86 -25.70
N ASP A 127 8.17 -7.27 -24.93
CA ASP A 127 9.39 -7.88 -24.43
C ASP A 127 9.13 -9.02 -23.41
N LEU A 128 7.91 -9.16 -22.91
CA LEU A 128 7.53 -10.19 -21.95
C LEU A 128 6.62 -11.27 -22.54
N VAL A 129 6.33 -11.25 -23.85
CA VAL A 129 5.35 -12.14 -24.49
C VAL A 129 5.73 -13.63 -24.33
N ASP A 130 7.03 -13.94 -24.37
CA ASP A 130 7.55 -15.30 -24.26
C ASP A 130 7.93 -15.69 -22.81
N ARG A 131 7.61 -14.87 -21.82
CA ARG A 131 7.89 -15.18 -20.42
C ARG A 131 6.78 -16.06 -19.84
N ALA A 132 7.19 -17.03 -19.01
CA ALA A 132 6.25 -17.92 -18.32
C ALA A 132 5.31 -17.17 -17.36
N ASP A 133 5.79 -16.11 -16.70
CA ASP A 133 5.00 -15.25 -15.84
C ASP A 133 5.37 -13.76 -16.08
N PRO A 134 4.77 -13.12 -17.08
CA PRO A 134 5.00 -11.70 -17.36
C PRO A 134 4.62 -10.78 -16.19
N ALA A 135 3.62 -11.13 -15.40
CA ALA A 135 3.20 -10.34 -14.24
C ALA A 135 4.25 -10.39 -13.12
N ALA A 136 4.85 -11.55 -12.87
CA ALA A 136 5.97 -11.66 -11.92
C ALA A 136 7.14 -10.78 -12.34
N ARG A 137 7.48 -10.76 -13.63
CA ARG A 137 8.58 -9.94 -14.15
C ARG A 137 8.34 -8.45 -13.92
N ILE A 138 7.12 -7.97 -14.15
CA ILE A 138 6.77 -6.56 -13.86
C ILE A 138 6.92 -6.24 -12.37
N ASP A 139 6.50 -7.16 -11.48
CA ASP A 139 6.64 -6.93 -10.03
C ASP A 139 8.10 -6.99 -9.56
N GLU A 140 8.94 -7.85 -10.18
CA GLU A 140 10.39 -7.87 -9.96
C GLU A 140 11.03 -6.53 -10.36
N GLU A 141 10.66 -5.99 -11.50
CA GLU A 141 11.16 -4.69 -11.98
C GLU A 141 10.76 -3.55 -11.03
N ARG A 142 9.53 -3.58 -10.50
CA ARG A 142 9.07 -2.65 -9.46
C ARG A 142 9.89 -2.76 -8.19
N ALA A 143 10.18 -3.99 -7.76
CA ALA A 143 11.02 -4.24 -6.60
C ALA A 143 12.44 -3.70 -6.81
N MET A 144 13.05 -3.99 -7.96
CA MET A 144 14.38 -3.49 -8.32
C MET A 144 14.38 -1.95 -8.37
N TRP A 145 13.37 -1.34 -8.96
CA TRP A 145 13.22 0.11 -9.03
C TRP A 145 13.21 0.78 -7.65
N LEU A 146 12.57 0.15 -6.65
CA LEU A 146 12.62 0.61 -5.24
C LEU A 146 14.01 0.40 -4.63
N VAL A 147 14.66 -0.76 -4.88
CA VAL A 147 16.01 -1.06 -4.36
C VAL A 147 17.02 -0.02 -4.83
N GLU A 148 16.98 0.37 -6.10
CA GLU A 148 17.82 1.42 -6.69
C GLU A 148 17.61 2.79 -6.01
N ARG A 149 16.45 3.00 -5.37
CA ARG A 149 16.10 4.20 -4.60
C ARG A 149 16.35 4.09 -3.10
N GLY A 150 17.17 3.10 -2.72
CA GLY A 150 17.59 2.94 -1.34
C GLY A 150 16.58 2.24 -0.44
N TYR A 151 15.64 1.48 -1.02
CA TYR A 151 14.70 0.70 -0.23
C TYR A 151 15.23 -0.71 0.06
N GLU A 152 14.88 -1.23 1.22
CA GLU A 152 14.81 -2.66 1.48
C GLU A 152 13.45 -3.14 1.00
N VAL A 153 13.43 -4.20 0.17
CA VAL A 153 12.21 -4.68 -0.47
C VAL A 153 12.05 -6.17 -0.25
N ILE A 154 10.83 -6.59 0.06
CA ILE A 154 10.40 -7.99 0.05
C ILE A 154 9.23 -8.14 -0.93
N VAL A 155 9.29 -9.16 -1.77
CA VAL A 155 8.15 -9.65 -2.53
C VAL A 155 7.66 -10.92 -1.82
N ASP A 156 6.50 -10.83 -1.19
CA ASP A 156 5.85 -11.94 -0.47
C ASP A 156 4.59 -12.37 -1.22
N THR A 157 3.99 -13.47 -0.82
CA THR A 157 2.74 -13.96 -1.40
C THR A 157 1.68 -14.19 -0.32
N ILE A 158 0.45 -13.79 -0.61
CA ILE A 158 -0.71 -14.24 0.16
C ILE A 158 -1.20 -15.59 -0.39
N PRO A 159 -1.92 -16.39 0.42
CA PRO A 159 -2.38 -17.71 -0.05
C PRO A 159 -3.19 -17.63 -1.35
N ALA A 160 -2.89 -18.53 -2.30
CA ALA A 160 -3.50 -18.51 -3.63
C ALA A 160 -5.03 -18.75 -3.61
N ASN A 161 -5.53 -19.45 -2.58
CA ASN A 161 -6.97 -19.63 -2.36
C ASN A 161 -7.69 -18.34 -1.94
N VAL A 162 -6.96 -17.29 -1.54
CA VAL A 162 -7.54 -15.96 -1.27
C VAL A 162 -7.60 -15.13 -2.54
N SER A 163 -6.54 -15.14 -3.34
CA SER A 163 -6.46 -14.41 -4.61
C SER A 163 -5.40 -15.01 -5.53
N ALA A 164 -5.72 -15.14 -6.80
CA ALA A 164 -4.73 -15.47 -7.84
C ALA A 164 -3.75 -14.32 -8.09
N LYS A 165 -4.12 -13.08 -7.75
CA LYS A 165 -3.27 -11.89 -7.79
C LYS A 165 -2.70 -11.64 -6.38
N ASN A 166 -1.74 -12.44 -6.00
CA ASN A 166 -1.35 -12.65 -4.60
C ASN A 166 0.06 -12.17 -4.24
N ARG A 167 0.79 -11.56 -5.16
CA ARG A 167 2.12 -10.99 -4.85
C ARG A 167 1.97 -9.68 -4.10
N LEU A 168 2.63 -9.58 -2.95
CA LEU A 168 2.65 -8.43 -2.07
C LEU A 168 4.06 -7.83 -2.05
N LEU A 169 4.21 -6.62 -2.57
CA LEU A 169 5.45 -5.88 -2.56
C LEU A 169 5.49 -4.98 -1.32
N LEU A 170 6.51 -5.18 -0.50
CA LEU A 170 6.74 -4.44 0.75
C LEU A 170 8.07 -3.71 0.66
N GLY A 171 8.06 -2.40 0.83
CA GLY A 171 9.26 -1.55 0.76
C GLY A 171 9.36 -0.62 1.95
N ARG A 172 10.58 -0.49 2.51
CA ARG A 172 10.91 0.53 3.49
C ARG A 172 12.26 1.16 3.15
N PRO A 173 12.44 2.49 3.36
CA PRO A 173 13.73 3.12 3.20
C PRO A 173 14.78 2.42 4.08
N ARG A 174 15.96 2.19 3.55
CA ARG A 174 17.10 1.75 4.35
C ARG A 174 17.47 2.86 5.33
N ALA A 175 17.84 2.49 6.56
CA ALA A 175 18.44 3.45 7.47
C ALA A 175 19.68 4.05 6.80
N ALA A 176 19.83 5.38 6.88
CA ALA A 176 21.05 6.02 6.44
C ALA A 176 22.23 5.37 7.19
N THR A 177 23.18 4.79 6.46
CA THR A 177 24.43 4.33 7.08
C THR A 177 25.12 5.57 7.65
N PRO A 178 25.44 5.62 8.95
CA PRO A 178 26.23 6.73 9.48
C PRO A 178 27.51 6.81 8.66
N GLN A 179 27.78 7.97 8.03
CA GLN A 179 29.09 8.20 7.45
C GLN A 179 30.10 8.15 8.57
N PRO A 180 31.21 7.38 8.43
CA PRO A 180 32.31 7.48 9.38
C PRO A 180 32.82 8.91 9.35
N ALA A 181 32.97 9.49 10.56
CA ALA A 181 33.52 10.83 10.79
C ALA A 181 34.97 10.91 10.33
#